data_d6c177cbe2fbecc532d78fb595261364
#
_entry.id   d6c177cbe2fbecc532d78fb595261364
#
_cell.length_a   1.000
_cell.length_b   1.000
_cell.length_c   1.000
_cell.angle_alpha   90.00
_cell.angle_beta   90.00
_cell.angle_gamma   90.00
#
_symmetry.space_group_name_H-M   'P 1'
#
loop_
_entity.id
_entity.type
_entity.pdbx_description
1 polymer ?
#
loop_
_entity_poly.entity_id
_entity_poly.type
_entity_poly.pdbx_seq_one_letter_code
_entity_poly.pdbx_strand_id
1 'polypeptide(L)'
;MDEVYFDADEESFLLRRLKDCPEIFAAIAASTPSQLGNQRRLRDTYDDDLVRAALSVHEGRQRAAGLLPNADRLWLTRVGLEQCTALEVATHKAKRFSKSDSVFDLCCGVGVDASAMAEHAKVTAIDATAAMCLRTEWNAAIWNRAGNIQTQCSDVTDIDWSGKIVHVDPDRRAESDRPTKRLESYQPDLVWMQQLTRKAAGGGIKVSPASNFLQKFPGCEIELISLKGECREATVWFGSMAGEHSFRATALPSGESISADPLSAWTNVVPAAAEYIFDPDPAIVRSGLIDVMAEQHSMQRLDAEEEYLTSTECVSSGFVTAFRIEAVLSGNIKDLKQYLRKDPSTHYEVKCRRIPTNADVVRRQLPTGSATPRVIFFARIAGRSAIVVTRRIDKV
;
A
#
# COMPACT_ATOMS: atom_id res chain seq x y z
N MET A 1 20.96 -6.39 -11.87
CA MET A 1 20.95 -7.71 -12.54
C MET A 1 19.61 -7.78 -13.26
N ASP A 2 19.65 -8.04 -14.55
CA ASP A 2 18.41 -8.25 -15.30
C ASP A 2 17.76 -9.53 -14.78
N GLU A 3 16.46 -9.47 -14.52
CA GLU A 3 15.67 -10.62 -14.10
C GLU A 3 15.69 -11.66 -15.23
N VAL A 4 16.15 -12.86 -14.94
CA VAL A 4 16.14 -13.94 -15.93
C VAL A 4 14.71 -14.48 -15.99
N TYR A 5 14.00 -14.18 -17.07
CA TYR A 5 12.71 -14.79 -17.37
C TYR A 5 12.96 -16.23 -17.86
N PHE A 6 12.47 -17.20 -17.11
CA PHE A 6 12.35 -18.59 -17.53
C PHE A 6 10.98 -18.80 -18.19
N ASP A 7 10.87 -19.77 -19.11
CA ASP A 7 9.58 -20.29 -19.53
C ASP A 7 8.82 -20.79 -18.28
N ALA A 8 7.50 -20.61 -18.22
CA ALA A 8 6.68 -20.92 -17.04
C ALA A 8 6.82 -22.39 -16.59
N ASP A 9 6.99 -23.31 -17.52
CA ASP A 9 7.24 -24.74 -17.23
C ASP A 9 8.67 -24.95 -16.70
N GLU A 10 9.65 -24.24 -17.26
CA GLU A 10 11.05 -24.30 -16.82
C GLU A 10 11.21 -23.73 -15.42
N GLU A 11 10.57 -22.60 -15.08
CA GLU A 11 10.63 -22.01 -13.76
C GLU A 11 10.05 -22.96 -12.69
N SER A 12 8.92 -23.58 -12.96
CA SER A 12 8.29 -24.53 -12.03
C SER A 12 9.16 -25.76 -11.80
N PHE A 13 9.84 -26.26 -12.81
CA PHE A 13 10.81 -27.36 -12.72
C PHE A 13 12.02 -26.95 -11.87
N LEU A 14 12.62 -25.78 -12.10
CA LEU A 14 13.74 -25.27 -11.33
C LEU A 14 13.40 -25.06 -9.85
N LEU A 15 12.20 -24.56 -9.54
CA LEU A 15 11.72 -24.41 -8.17
C LEU A 15 11.63 -25.75 -7.44
N ARG A 16 11.13 -26.81 -8.09
CA ARG A 16 11.09 -28.17 -7.50
C ARG A 16 12.50 -28.68 -7.23
N ARG A 17 13.44 -28.54 -8.18
CA ARG A 17 14.84 -28.88 -8.00
C ARG A 17 15.49 -28.12 -6.83
N LEU A 18 15.19 -26.81 -6.71
CA LEU A 18 15.67 -26.00 -5.59
C LEU A 18 15.12 -26.48 -4.23
N LYS A 19 13.87 -26.91 -4.19
CA LYS A 19 13.26 -27.44 -2.99
C LYS A 19 13.95 -28.71 -2.50
N ASP A 20 14.42 -29.53 -3.45
CA ASP A 20 15.14 -30.79 -3.21
C ASP A 20 16.65 -30.56 -2.93
N CYS A 21 17.14 -29.33 -3.08
CA CYS A 21 18.56 -28.95 -2.90
C CYS A 21 18.72 -27.75 -1.93
N PRO A 22 18.26 -27.87 -0.66
CA PRO A 22 18.27 -26.76 0.30
C PRO A 22 19.67 -26.28 0.67
N GLU A 23 20.70 -27.12 0.52
CA GLU A 23 22.11 -26.83 0.81
C GLU A 23 22.67 -25.67 -0.06
N ILE A 24 22.10 -25.40 -1.24
CA ILE A 24 22.50 -24.27 -2.08
C ILE A 24 22.26 -22.94 -1.37
N PHE A 25 21.20 -22.81 -0.59
CA PHE A 25 20.91 -21.59 0.17
C PHE A 25 21.91 -21.40 1.34
N ALA A 26 22.35 -22.48 1.98
CA ALA A 26 23.40 -22.43 2.98
C ALA A 26 24.73 -22.01 2.36
N ALA A 27 25.05 -22.52 1.17
CA ALA A 27 26.26 -22.14 0.42
C ALA A 27 26.22 -20.65 -0.01
N ILE A 28 25.06 -20.13 -0.40
CA ILE A 28 24.86 -18.71 -0.72
C ILE A 28 25.06 -17.86 0.54
N ALA A 29 24.46 -18.23 1.67
CA ALA A 29 24.54 -17.48 2.93
C ALA A 29 25.97 -17.47 3.52
N ALA A 30 26.74 -18.53 3.35
CA ALA A 30 28.15 -18.64 3.80
C ALA A 30 29.13 -17.83 2.94
N SER A 31 28.70 -17.35 1.77
CA SER A 31 29.56 -16.62 0.85
C SER A 31 29.68 -15.15 1.23
N THR A 32 30.93 -14.63 1.31
CA THR A 32 31.21 -13.21 1.57
C THR A 32 30.84 -12.31 0.39
N PRO A 33 30.61 -10.97 0.59
CA PRO A 33 29.94 -10.09 -0.39
C PRO A 33 30.68 -9.79 -1.71
N SER A 34 31.80 -10.42 -2.06
CA SER A 34 32.39 -10.25 -3.40
C SER A 34 31.63 -11.09 -4.43
N GLN A 35 30.65 -10.48 -5.05
CA GLN A 35 29.63 -11.12 -5.89
C GLN A 35 30.16 -12.04 -7.03
N LEU A 36 31.30 -11.74 -7.66
CA LEU A 36 31.77 -12.49 -8.81
C LEU A 36 32.55 -13.80 -8.44
N GLY A 37 33.32 -13.79 -7.38
CA GLY A 37 34.06 -14.98 -6.95
C GLY A 37 33.16 -16.08 -6.38
N ASN A 38 32.07 -15.69 -5.73
CA ASN A 38 31.14 -16.61 -5.09
C ASN A 38 30.21 -17.28 -6.11
N GLN A 39 29.77 -16.55 -7.13
CA GLN A 39 28.97 -17.12 -8.22
C GLN A 39 29.75 -18.17 -9.01
N ARG A 40 31.08 -18.01 -9.21
CA ARG A 40 31.92 -19.04 -9.86
C ARG A 40 31.96 -20.33 -9.05
N ARG A 41 32.23 -20.24 -7.72
CA ARG A 41 32.22 -21.43 -6.85
C ARG A 41 30.92 -22.20 -6.82
N LEU A 42 29.77 -21.47 -6.82
CA LEU A 42 28.47 -22.12 -6.87
C LEU A 42 28.27 -22.86 -8.21
N ARG A 43 28.71 -22.27 -9.32
CA ARG A 43 28.62 -22.87 -10.66
C ARG A 43 29.61 -24.05 -10.86
N ASP A 44 30.64 -24.16 -10.06
CA ASP A 44 31.50 -25.34 -10.05
C ASP A 44 30.82 -26.58 -9.42
N THR A 45 29.75 -26.34 -8.62
CA THR A 45 29.04 -27.40 -7.87
C THR A 45 27.62 -27.63 -8.35
N TYR A 46 26.93 -26.58 -8.82
CA TYR A 46 25.51 -26.60 -9.21
C TYR A 46 25.33 -26.07 -10.63
N ASP A 47 24.29 -26.54 -11.32
CA ASP A 47 23.92 -26.04 -12.64
C ASP A 47 23.65 -24.52 -12.62
N ASP A 48 24.03 -23.82 -13.67
CA ASP A 48 23.94 -22.36 -13.77
C ASP A 48 22.52 -21.82 -13.56
N ASP A 49 21.52 -22.51 -14.12
CA ASP A 49 20.10 -22.14 -13.98
C ASP A 49 19.61 -22.30 -12.53
N LEU A 50 20.05 -23.37 -11.86
CA LEU A 50 19.74 -23.60 -10.45
C LEU A 50 20.35 -22.52 -9.55
N VAL A 51 21.61 -22.12 -9.84
CA VAL A 51 22.30 -21.03 -9.12
C VAL A 51 21.54 -19.71 -9.32
N ARG A 52 21.13 -19.37 -10.55
CA ARG A 52 20.38 -18.15 -10.85
C ARG A 52 19.05 -18.12 -10.11
N ALA A 53 18.30 -19.22 -10.15
CA ALA A 53 17.03 -19.34 -9.45
C ALA A 53 17.22 -19.23 -7.92
N ALA A 54 18.24 -19.86 -7.35
CA ALA A 54 18.55 -19.79 -5.92
C ALA A 54 18.93 -18.38 -5.48
N LEU A 55 19.72 -17.65 -6.27
CA LEU A 55 20.09 -16.26 -6.01
C LEU A 55 18.85 -15.34 -6.06
N SER A 56 17.94 -15.54 -7.02
CA SER A 56 16.69 -14.78 -7.10
C SER A 56 15.82 -14.98 -5.87
N VAL A 57 15.63 -16.23 -5.41
CA VAL A 57 14.89 -16.51 -4.19
C VAL A 57 15.59 -15.93 -2.96
N HIS A 58 16.93 -16.04 -2.88
CA HIS A 58 17.70 -15.47 -1.77
C HIS A 58 17.56 -13.93 -1.71
N GLU A 59 17.65 -13.24 -2.83
CA GLU A 59 17.43 -11.79 -2.91
C GLU A 59 16.02 -11.43 -2.45
N GLY A 60 14.98 -12.17 -2.92
CA GLY A 60 13.60 -12.00 -2.47
C GLY A 60 13.46 -12.13 -0.95
N ARG A 61 14.11 -13.14 -0.33
CA ARG A 61 14.13 -13.33 1.14
C ARG A 61 14.77 -12.16 1.86
N GLN A 62 15.92 -11.68 1.38
CA GLN A 62 16.60 -10.53 1.99
C GLN A 62 15.74 -9.26 1.94
N ARG A 63 15.09 -9.00 0.81
CA ARG A 63 14.20 -7.84 0.65
C ARG A 63 12.93 -7.94 1.49
N ALA A 64 12.43 -9.15 1.73
CA ALA A 64 11.25 -9.41 2.54
C ALA A 64 11.53 -9.32 4.05
N ALA A 65 12.80 -9.27 4.46
CA ALA A 65 13.18 -9.17 5.86
C ALA A 65 12.56 -7.93 6.53
N GLY A 66 11.82 -8.14 7.63
CA GLY A 66 11.06 -7.08 8.32
C GLY A 66 9.74 -6.68 7.65
N LEU A 67 9.41 -7.24 6.47
CA LEU A 67 8.13 -7.00 5.79
C LEU A 67 7.19 -8.19 5.95
N LEU A 68 7.70 -9.40 5.85
CA LEU A 68 6.92 -10.64 5.94
C LEU A 68 7.49 -11.57 7.03
N PRO A 69 6.65 -12.28 7.79
CA PRO A 69 7.13 -13.25 8.78
C PRO A 69 7.79 -14.45 8.09
N ASN A 70 8.84 -15.00 8.73
CA ASN A 70 9.64 -16.12 8.21
C ASN A 70 10.24 -15.85 6.81
N ALA A 71 10.59 -14.60 6.52
CA ALA A 71 11.08 -14.15 5.22
C ALA A 71 12.26 -14.98 4.69
N ASP A 72 13.13 -15.45 5.58
CA ASP A 72 14.30 -16.30 5.31
C ASP A 72 13.95 -17.67 4.70
N ARG A 73 12.70 -18.11 4.82
CA ARG A 73 12.22 -19.40 4.31
C ARG A 73 11.31 -19.28 3.09
N LEU A 74 10.75 -18.09 2.83
CA LEU A 74 9.74 -17.88 1.79
C LEU A 74 10.29 -18.10 0.37
N TRP A 75 9.40 -18.46 -0.52
CA TRP A 75 9.64 -18.64 -1.96
C TRP A 75 9.14 -17.41 -2.71
N LEU A 76 10.04 -16.45 -2.92
CA LEU A 76 9.72 -15.13 -3.46
C LEU A 76 10.53 -14.86 -4.72
N THR A 77 9.98 -14.04 -5.60
CA THR A 77 10.72 -13.30 -6.62
C THR A 77 10.78 -11.84 -6.21
N ARG A 78 11.68 -11.07 -6.80
CA ARG A 78 11.72 -9.61 -6.61
C ARG A 78 10.41 -8.96 -7.03
N VAL A 79 9.91 -9.29 -8.23
CA VAL A 79 8.64 -8.75 -8.76
C VAL A 79 7.46 -9.19 -7.91
N GLY A 80 7.37 -10.48 -7.56
CA GLY A 80 6.30 -11.00 -6.71
C GLY A 80 6.25 -10.29 -5.34
N LEU A 81 7.43 -9.97 -4.74
CA LEU A 81 7.48 -9.21 -3.50
C LEU A 81 7.06 -7.73 -3.68
N GLU A 82 7.51 -7.08 -4.76
CA GLU A 82 7.14 -5.69 -5.04
C GLU A 82 5.65 -5.49 -5.34
N GLN A 83 5.00 -6.52 -5.88
CA GLN A 83 3.57 -6.50 -6.20
C GLN A 83 2.68 -7.03 -5.09
N CYS A 84 3.21 -7.84 -4.17
CA CYS A 84 2.39 -8.42 -3.12
C CYS A 84 1.80 -7.36 -2.20
N THR A 85 0.66 -7.67 -1.64
CA THR A 85 0.00 -6.85 -0.64
C THR A 85 0.83 -6.81 0.65
N ALA A 86 0.94 -5.63 1.29
CA ALA A 86 1.52 -5.56 2.63
C ALA A 86 0.69 -6.40 3.61
N LEU A 87 1.36 -7.13 4.51
CA LEU A 87 0.70 -8.10 5.39
C LEU A 87 -0.44 -7.48 6.21
N GLU A 88 -0.23 -6.28 6.75
CA GLU A 88 -1.25 -5.58 7.54
C GLU A 88 -2.49 -5.23 6.70
N VAL A 89 -2.30 -4.90 5.41
CA VAL A 89 -3.39 -4.62 4.46
C VAL A 89 -4.13 -5.91 4.10
N ALA A 90 -3.40 -6.99 3.78
CA ALA A 90 -3.97 -8.31 3.50
C ALA A 90 -4.80 -8.83 4.69
N THR A 91 -4.25 -8.73 5.91
CA THR A 91 -4.95 -9.11 7.15
C THR A 91 -6.20 -8.27 7.38
N HIS A 92 -6.16 -6.96 7.07
CA HIS A 92 -7.35 -6.11 7.16
C HIS A 92 -8.43 -6.56 6.17
N LYS A 93 -8.09 -6.74 4.89
CA LYS A 93 -9.03 -7.18 3.85
C LYS A 93 -9.64 -8.55 4.15
N ALA A 94 -8.82 -9.48 4.62
CA ALA A 94 -9.22 -10.85 4.93
C ALA A 94 -10.41 -10.93 5.91
N LYS A 95 -10.54 -9.97 6.83
CA LYS A 95 -11.67 -9.93 7.78
C LYS A 95 -13.04 -9.82 7.10
N ARG A 96 -13.13 -9.23 5.91
CA ARG A 96 -14.40 -9.17 5.15
C ARG A 96 -14.87 -10.54 4.69
N PHE A 97 -13.95 -11.47 4.49
CA PHE A 97 -14.25 -12.84 4.06
C PHE A 97 -14.58 -13.79 5.22
N SER A 98 -14.58 -13.31 6.47
CA SER A 98 -14.76 -14.14 7.68
C SER A 98 -16.13 -14.83 7.79
N LYS A 99 -17.11 -14.42 7.01
CA LYS A 99 -18.45 -15.06 6.94
C LYS A 99 -18.61 -15.99 5.73
N SER A 100 -17.55 -16.18 4.94
CA SER A 100 -17.56 -17.04 3.76
C SER A 100 -16.94 -18.40 4.09
N ASP A 101 -17.59 -19.49 3.70
CA ASP A 101 -17.04 -20.84 3.86
C ASP A 101 -15.85 -21.05 2.93
N SER A 102 -15.90 -20.46 1.72
CA SER A 102 -14.86 -20.58 0.71
C SER A 102 -14.67 -19.28 -0.08
N VAL A 103 -13.43 -19.01 -0.44
CA VAL A 103 -13.01 -17.84 -1.24
C VAL A 103 -12.08 -18.30 -2.35
N PHE A 104 -12.21 -17.73 -3.53
CA PHE A 104 -11.28 -17.92 -4.64
C PHE A 104 -10.37 -16.70 -4.73
N ASP A 105 -9.05 -16.91 -4.61
CA ASP A 105 -8.03 -15.87 -4.76
C ASP A 105 -7.45 -15.94 -6.18
N LEU A 106 -7.81 -14.98 -7.01
CA LEU A 106 -7.51 -14.92 -8.43
C LEU A 106 -6.26 -14.08 -8.67
N CYS A 107 -5.32 -14.59 -9.44
CA CYS A 107 -3.98 -14.03 -9.63
C CYS A 107 -3.23 -13.98 -8.30
N CYS A 108 -3.12 -15.14 -7.62
CA CYS A 108 -2.67 -15.23 -6.22
C CYS A 108 -1.18 -14.88 -6.01
N GLY A 109 -0.35 -14.90 -7.06
CA GLY A 109 1.06 -14.54 -7.01
C GLY A 109 1.86 -15.36 -5.99
N VAL A 110 2.44 -14.70 -4.98
CA VAL A 110 3.21 -15.36 -3.90
C VAL A 110 2.37 -15.74 -2.68
N GLY A 111 1.05 -15.50 -2.72
CA GLY A 111 0.06 -16.03 -1.77
C GLY A 111 -0.12 -15.25 -0.46
N VAL A 112 0.23 -13.95 -0.39
CA VAL A 112 0.05 -13.16 0.84
C VAL A 112 -1.44 -12.96 1.15
N ASP A 113 -2.26 -12.52 0.17
CA ASP A 113 -3.71 -12.34 0.33
C ASP A 113 -4.40 -13.69 0.58
N ALA A 114 -4.06 -14.74 -0.19
CA ALA A 114 -4.57 -16.10 0.02
C ALA A 114 -4.31 -16.58 1.46
N SER A 115 -3.10 -16.38 1.97
CA SER A 115 -2.71 -16.81 3.32
C SER A 115 -3.43 -16.01 4.42
N ALA A 116 -3.69 -14.73 4.21
CA ALA A 116 -4.47 -13.93 5.13
C ALA A 116 -5.94 -14.37 5.15
N MET A 117 -6.56 -14.59 3.99
CA MET A 117 -7.94 -15.08 3.89
C MET A 117 -8.11 -16.49 4.47
N ALA A 118 -7.08 -17.34 4.37
CA ALA A 118 -7.08 -18.70 4.92
C ALA A 118 -7.13 -18.76 6.46
N GLU A 119 -7.01 -17.62 7.15
CA GLU A 119 -7.31 -17.52 8.59
C GLU A 119 -8.82 -17.63 8.87
N HIS A 120 -9.65 -17.34 7.89
CA HIS A 120 -11.09 -17.19 8.05
C HIS A 120 -11.91 -18.17 7.19
N ALA A 121 -11.39 -18.61 6.05
CA ALA A 121 -12.13 -19.39 5.06
C ALA A 121 -11.24 -20.46 4.40
N LYS A 122 -11.85 -21.40 3.67
CA LYS A 122 -11.12 -22.23 2.70
C LYS A 122 -10.80 -21.40 1.47
N VAL A 123 -9.55 -21.43 1.00
CA VAL A 123 -9.11 -20.62 -0.14
C VAL A 123 -8.68 -21.55 -1.29
N THR A 124 -9.21 -21.29 -2.47
CA THR A 124 -8.67 -21.81 -3.72
C THR A 124 -7.90 -20.68 -4.40
N ALA A 125 -6.56 -20.76 -4.36
CA ALA A 125 -5.66 -19.77 -4.93
C ALA A 125 -5.32 -20.14 -6.37
N ILE A 126 -5.58 -19.25 -7.31
CA ILE A 126 -5.47 -19.49 -8.74
C ILE A 126 -4.51 -18.51 -9.36
N ASP A 127 -3.60 -19.03 -10.19
CA ASP A 127 -2.68 -18.23 -10.97
C ASP A 127 -2.48 -18.88 -12.35
N ALA A 128 -2.18 -18.08 -13.36
CA ALA A 128 -1.92 -18.57 -14.71
C ALA A 128 -0.58 -19.34 -14.79
N THR A 129 0.34 -19.13 -13.83
CA THR A 129 1.66 -19.76 -13.83
C THR A 129 1.80 -20.83 -12.76
N ALA A 130 2.26 -22.01 -13.14
CA ALA A 130 2.53 -23.11 -12.21
C ALA A 130 3.55 -22.72 -11.14
N ALA A 131 4.53 -21.87 -11.48
CA ALA A 131 5.54 -21.40 -10.57
C ALA A 131 4.95 -20.56 -9.42
N MET A 132 3.95 -19.70 -9.69
CA MET A 132 3.26 -18.91 -8.64
C MET A 132 2.37 -19.80 -7.78
N CYS A 133 1.68 -20.77 -8.36
CA CYS A 133 0.94 -21.78 -7.61
C CYS A 133 1.83 -22.53 -6.60
N LEU A 134 3.03 -22.97 -7.04
CA LEU A 134 4.01 -23.63 -6.15
C LEU A 134 4.48 -22.69 -5.02
N ARG A 135 4.78 -21.42 -5.35
CA ARG A 135 5.19 -20.43 -4.34
C ARG A 135 4.08 -20.22 -3.30
N THR A 136 2.85 -20.03 -3.75
CA THR A 136 1.69 -19.88 -2.86
C THR A 136 1.52 -21.08 -1.96
N GLU A 137 1.57 -22.31 -2.51
CA GLU A 137 1.46 -23.56 -1.73
C GLU A 137 2.54 -23.66 -0.64
N TRP A 138 3.80 -23.42 -1.02
CA TRP A 138 4.93 -23.55 -0.10
C TRP A 138 4.99 -22.42 0.93
N ASN A 139 4.65 -21.22 0.57
CA ASN A 139 4.53 -20.09 1.49
C ASN A 139 3.39 -20.30 2.48
N ALA A 140 2.25 -20.82 2.02
CA ALA A 140 1.13 -21.19 2.87
C ALA A 140 1.54 -22.26 3.93
N ALA A 141 2.36 -23.22 3.54
CA ALA A 141 2.89 -24.23 4.50
C ALA A 141 3.82 -23.57 5.54
N ILE A 142 4.67 -22.63 5.13
CA ILE A 142 5.56 -21.88 6.02
C ILE A 142 4.75 -21.04 7.04
N TRP A 143 3.63 -20.47 6.62
CA TRP A 143 2.73 -19.68 7.45
C TRP A 143 1.67 -20.51 8.20
N ASN A 144 1.75 -21.85 8.14
CA ASN A 144 0.80 -22.79 8.77
C ASN A 144 -0.64 -22.65 8.25
N ARG A 145 -0.79 -22.44 6.94
CA ARG A 145 -2.09 -22.28 6.23
C ARG A 145 -2.39 -23.40 5.23
N ALA A 146 -1.49 -24.37 5.04
CA ALA A 146 -1.61 -25.42 4.03
C ALA A 146 -2.93 -26.22 4.11
N GLY A 147 -3.49 -26.42 5.32
CA GLY A 147 -4.76 -27.12 5.50
C GLY A 147 -6.00 -26.37 4.99
N ASN A 148 -5.86 -25.06 4.69
CA ASN A 148 -6.94 -24.19 4.24
C ASN A 148 -6.74 -23.62 2.83
N ILE A 149 -5.61 -23.92 2.17
CA ILE A 149 -5.31 -23.43 0.82
C ILE A 149 -5.14 -24.60 -0.14
N GLN A 150 -5.82 -24.49 -1.28
CA GLN A 150 -5.57 -25.31 -2.47
C GLN A 150 -5.12 -24.38 -3.58
N THR A 151 -4.17 -24.84 -4.41
CA THR A 151 -3.71 -24.07 -5.57
C THR A 151 -4.20 -24.72 -6.88
N GLN A 152 -4.52 -23.89 -7.87
CA GLN A 152 -4.93 -24.32 -9.20
C GLN A 152 -4.22 -23.45 -10.23
N CYS A 153 -3.49 -24.08 -11.16
CA CYS A 153 -2.90 -23.38 -12.30
C CYS A 153 -3.93 -23.30 -13.44
N SER A 154 -4.42 -22.08 -13.70
CA SER A 154 -5.46 -21.85 -14.72
C SER A 154 -5.55 -20.36 -15.06
N ASP A 155 -5.94 -20.03 -16.28
CA ASP A 155 -6.35 -18.68 -16.62
C ASP A 155 -7.71 -18.38 -15.96
N VAL A 156 -7.78 -17.33 -15.15
CA VAL A 156 -8.99 -16.94 -14.42
C VAL A 156 -10.09 -16.45 -15.34
N THR A 157 -9.77 -16.06 -16.58
CA THR A 157 -10.73 -15.59 -17.59
C THR A 157 -11.53 -16.73 -18.21
N ASP A 158 -11.04 -17.95 -18.14
CA ASP A 158 -11.68 -19.15 -18.69
C ASP A 158 -12.69 -19.80 -17.73
N ILE A 159 -12.81 -19.27 -16.51
CA ILE A 159 -13.63 -19.86 -15.45
C ILE A 159 -14.91 -19.03 -15.23
N ASP A 160 -16.03 -19.70 -15.03
CA ASP A 160 -17.29 -19.04 -14.63
C ASP A 160 -17.32 -18.78 -13.10
N TRP A 161 -17.33 -17.51 -12.74
CA TRP A 161 -17.36 -17.04 -11.36
C TRP A 161 -18.77 -16.77 -10.82
N SER A 162 -19.81 -17.16 -11.55
CA SER A 162 -21.20 -16.94 -11.15
C SER A 162 -21.49 -17.52 -9.76
N GLY A 163 -21.98 -16.67 -8.85
CA GLY A 163 -22.31 -17.04 -7.49
C GLY A 163 -21.15 -17.37 -6.55
N LYS A 164 -19.89 -17.13 -6.97
CA LYS A 164 -18.70 -17.36 -6.16
C LYS A 164 -18.31 -16.10 -5.36
N ILE A 165 -17.61 -16.29 -4.24
CA ILE A 165 -16.93 -15.22 -3.51
C ILE A 165 -15.47 -15.20 -3.95
N VAL A 166 -15.01 -14.04 -4.44
CA VAL A 166 -13.69 -13.93 -5.06
C VAL A 166 -12.89 -12.75 -4.52
N HIS A 167 -11.57 -12.90 -4.48
CA HIS A 167 -10.60 -11.82 -4.40
C HIS A 167 -9.77 -11.80 -5.68
N VAL A 168 -9.37 -10.64 -6.16
CA VAL A 168 -8.58 -10.52 -7.41
C VAL A 168 -7.46 -9.51 -7.22
N ASP A 169 -6.23 -9.92 -7.54
CA ASP A 169 -5.06 -9.03 -7.63
C ASP A 169 -4.54 -9.01 -9.08
N PRO A 170 -5.15 -8.21 -9.97
CA PRO A 170 -4.79 -8.22 -11.39
C PRO A 170 -3.39 -7.65 -11.62
N ASP A 171 -2.66 -8.22 -12.58
CA ASP A 171 -1.33 -7.75 -12.94
C ASP A 171 -1.39 -6.36 -13.59
N ARG A 172 -0.55 -5.44 -13.09
CA ARG A 172 -0.44 -4.05 -13.56
C ARG A 172 0.74 -3.83 -14.50
N ARG A 173 1.55 -4.84 -14.75
CA ARG A 173 2.77 -4.80 -15.57
C ARG A 173 2.67 -5.64 -16.85
N ALA A 174 1.49 -6.15 -17.18
CA ALA A 174 1.29 -7.05 -18.30
C ALA A 174 1.81 -6.54 -19.66
N GLU A 175 1.78 -5.22 -19.87
CA GLU A 175 2.24 -4.59 -21.12
C GLU A 175 3.63 -3.93 -21.01
N SER A 176 4.22 -3.82 -19.80
CA SER A 176 5.51 -3.15 -19.60
C SER A 176 6.12 -3.44 -18.22
N ASP A 177 7.44 -3.28 -18.07
CA ASP A 177 8.15 -3.43 -16.78
C ASP A 177 7.72 -2.41 -15.72
N ARG A 178 6.96 -1.38 -16.10
CA ARG A 178 6.48 -0.35 -15.19
C ARG A 178 4.98 -0.51 -14.91
N PRO A 179 4.55 -0.43 -13.62
CA PRO A 179 3.15 -0.54 -13.28
C PRO A 179 2.32 0.58 -13.91
N THR A 180 1.24 0.22 -14.59
CA THR A 180 0.30 1.18 -15.17
C THR A 180 -0.69 1.70 -14.12
N LYS A 181 -1.21 2.92 -14.37
CA LYS A 181 -2.31 3.51 -13.60
C LYS A 181 -3.67 3.37 -14.32
N ARG A 182 -3.67 2.83 -15.53
CA ARG A 182 -4.86 2.67 -16.35
C ARG A 182 -5.40 1.26 -16.18
N LEU A 183 -6.61 1.13 -15.67
CA LEU A 183 -7.26 -0.16 -15.43
C LEU A 183 -7.50 -0.95 -16.71
N GLU A 184 -7.60 -0.27 -17.84
CA GLU A 184 -7.74 -0.88 -19.17
C GLU A 184 -6.54 -1.74 -19.58
N SER A 185 -5.36 -1.45 -19.00
CA SER A 185 -4.09 -2.16 -19.26
C SER A 185 -3.74 -3.16 -18.15
N TYR A 186 -4.66 -3.48 -17.24
CA TYR A 186 -4.48 -4.54 -16.27
C TYR A 186 -4.79 -5.91 -16.89
N GLN A 187 -4.31 -6.98 -16.32
CA GLN A 187 -4.70 -8.35 -16.69
C GLN A 187 -5.11 -9.15 -15.43
N PRO A 188 -6.37 -9.61 -15.39
CA PRO A 188 -7.45 -9.39 -16.36
C PRO A 188 -7.85 -7.91 -16.52
N ASP A 189 -8.38 -7.55 -17.68
CA ASP A 189 -8.68 -6.17 -18.05
C ASP A 189 -9.94 -5.58 -17.34
N LEU A 190 -10.16 -4.28 -17.54
CA LEU A 190 -11.29 -3.58 -16.93
C LEU A 190 -12.65 -4.18 -17.31
N VAL A 191 -12.81 -4.64 -18.57
CA VAL A 191 -14.09 -5.19 -19.05
C VAL A 191 -14.40 -6.48 -18.31
N TRP A 192 -13.42 -7.35 -18.18
CA TRP A 192 -13.54 -8.59 -17.41
C TRP A 192 -13.84 -8.31 -15.93
N MET A 193 -13.11 -7.38 -15.30
CA MET A 193 -13.36 -6.99 -13.91
C MET A 193 -14.79 -6.46 -13.69
N GLN A 194 -15.31 -5.65 -14.63
CA GLN A 194 -16.70 -5.16 -14.56
C GLN A 194 -17.73 -6.28 -14.75
N GLN A 195 -17.44 -7.28 -15.59
CA GLN A 195 -18.30 -8.45 -15.72
C GLN A 195 -18.30 -9.31 -14.45
N LEU A 196 -17.12 -9.48 -13.84
CA LEU A 196 -16.96 -10.22 -12.59
C LEU A 196 -17.82 -9.60 -11.47
N THR A 197 -17.81 -8.27 -11.32
CA THR A 197 -18.60 -7.58 -10.27
C THR A 197 -20.11 -7.78 -10.44
N ARG A 198 -20.58 -8.17 -11.62
CA ARG A 198 -22.01 -8.43 -11.92
C ARG A 198 -22.38 -9.90 -11.78
N LYS A 199 -21.43 -10.82 -11.96
CA LYS A 199 -21.68 -12.28 -12.01
C LYS A 199 -21.38 -12.96 -10.67
N ALA A 200 -20.30 -12.61 -10.01
CA ALA A 200 -19.91 -13.21 -8.75
C ALA A 200 -20.87 -12.77 -7.61
N ALA A 201 -21.03 -13.60 -6.59
CA ALA A 201 -21.88 -13.29 -5.43
C ALA A 201 -21.34 -12.12 -4.60
N GLY A 202 -20.02 -11.93 -4.62
CA GLY A 202 -19.33 -10.83 -3.97
C GLY A 202 -17.82 -11.01 -4.01
N GLY A 203 -17.11 -9.95 -3.67
CA GLY A 203 -15.66 -10.03 -3.63
C GLY A 203 -14.96 -8.69 -3.50
N GLY A 204 -13.64 -8.73 -3.68
CA GLY A 204 -12.76 -7.56 -3.69
C GLY A 204 -11.80 -7.59 -4.87
N ILE A 205 -11.62 -6.47 -5.55
CA ILE A 205 -10.61 -6.31 -6.60
C ILE A 205 -9.58 -5.29 -6.14
N LYS A 206 -8.33 -5.72 -6.02
CA LYS A 206 -7.21 -4.84 -5.70
C LYS A 206 -6.86 -3.97 -6.90
N VAL A 207 -6.75 -2.67 -6.66
CA VAL A 207 -6.30 -1.72 -7.67
C VAL A 207 -5.29 -0.73 -7.07
N SER A 208 -4.51 -0.08 -7.92
CA SER A 208 -3.62 0.98 -7.44
C SER A 208 -4.45 2.15 -6.91
N PRO A 209 -4.10 2.74 -5.75
CA PRO A 209 -4.77 3.94 -5.27
C PRO A 209 -4.58 5.15 -6.20
N ALA A 210 -3.63 5.08 -7.14
CA ALA A 210 -3.40 6.10 -8.15
C ALA A 210 -4.08 5.78 -9.50
N SER A 211 -4.82 4.67 -9.60
CA SER A 211 -5.50 4.29 -10.85
C SER A 211 -6.76 5.11 -11.07
N ASN A 212 -7.26 5.05 -12.31
CA ASN A 212 -8.43 5.79 -12.76
C ASN A 212 -9.76 5.04 -12.48
N PHE A 213 -9.95 4.60 -11.25
CA PHE A 213 -11.11 3.75 -10.85
C PHE A 213 -12.44 4.52 -10.73
N LEU A 214 -12.41 5.85 -10.60
CA LEU A 214 -13.62 6.66 -10.43
C LEU A 214 -14.62 6.39 -11.57
N GLN A 215 -15.89 6.18 -11.21
CA GLN A 215 -17.01 5.90 -12.13
C GLN A 215 -16.91 4.60 -12.94
N LYS A 216 -15.87 3.78 -12.73
CA LYS A 216 -15.69 2.52 -13.49
C LYS A 216 -16.36 1.31 -12.85
N PHE A 217 -16.71 1.40 -11.58
CA PHE A 217 -17.35 0.32 -10.82
C PHE A 217 -18.63 0.79 -10.17
N PRO A 218 -19.71 1.01 -10.96
CA PRO A 218 -20.98 1.49 -10.42
C PRO A 218 -21.59 0.44 -9.49
N GLY A 219 -22.11 0.90 -8.34
CA GLY A 219 -22.72 0.04 -7.33
C GLY A 219 -21.72 -0.73 -6.46
N CYS A 220 -20.43 -0.46 -6.59
CA CYS A 220 -19.38 -1.01 -5.74
C CYS A 220 -18.94 0.01 -4.67
N GLU A 221 -18.40 -0.48 -3.57
CA GLU A 221 -17.68 0.32 -2.57
C GLU A 221 -16.20 0.38 -2.93
N ILE A 222 -15.59 1.55 -2.87
CA ILE A 222 -14.14 1.72 -3.06
C ILE A 222 -13.51 2.04 -1.71
N GLU A 223 -12.68 1.15 -1.21
CA GLU A 223 -11.92 1.34 0.02
C GLU A 223 -10.49 1.77 -0.29
N LEU A 224 -10.10 2.95 0.19
CA LEU A 224 -8.72 3.44 0.17
C LEU A 224 -8.05 3.05 1.49
N ILE A 225 -6.95 2.31 1.42
CA ILE A 225 -6.25 1.80 2.59
C ILE A 225 -4.87 2.42 2.68
N SER A 226 -4.61 3.13 3.78
CA SER A 226 -3.26 3.60 4.11
C SER A 226 -2.60 2.71 5.16
N LEU A 227 -1.28 2.63 5.07
CA LEU A 227 -0.43 1.98 6.05
C LEU A 227 0.70 2.94 6.43
N LYS A 228 0.74 3.33 7.71
CA LYS A 228 1.78 4.23 8.26
C LYS A 228 1.89 5.56 7.48
N GLY A 229 0.74 6.12 7.08
CA GLY A 229 0.65 7.40 6.37
C GLY A 229 0.89 7.34 4.86
N GLU A 230 0.96 6.16 4.26
CA GLU A 230 1.03 5.98 2.81
C GLU A 230 -0.20 5.22 2.31
N CYS A 231 -0.90 5.76 1.31
CA CYS A 231 -2.01 5.05 0.67
C CYS A 231 -1.45 3.90 -0.19
N ARG A 232 -1.59 2.68 0.32
CA ARG A 232 -0.98 1.48 -0.26
C ARG A 232 -1.85 0.82 -1.30
N GLU A 233 -3.17 0.85 -1.09
CA GLU A 233 -4.10 0.09 -1.90
C GLU A 233 -5.43 0.80 -2.03
N ALA A 234 -6.13 0.56 -3.12
CA ALA A 234 -7.57 0.73 -3.24
C ALA A 234 -8.18 -0.63 -3.55
N THR A 235 -9.27 -0.98 -2.85
CA THR A 235 -9.99 -2.22 -3.08
C THR A 235 -11.41 -1.89 -3.51
N VAL A 236 -11.84 -2.45 -4.65
CA VAL A 236 -13.22 -2.38 -5.12
C VAL A 236 -14.00 -3.55 -4.55
N TRP A 237 -14.86 -3.29 -3.57
CA TRP A 237 -15.74 -4.27 -2.95
C TRP A 237 -17.09 -4.32 -3.67
N PHE A 238 -17.59 -5.52 -3.94
CA PHE A 238 -18.82 -5.70 -4.71
C PHE A 238 -19.68 -6.86 -4.19
N GLY A 239 -20.93 -6.90 -4.62
CA GLY A 239 -21.90 -7.91 -4.21
C GLY A 239 -22.08 -7.95 -2.70
N SER A 240 -22.11 -9.14 -2.11
CA SER A 240 -22.26 -9.34 -0.66
C SER A 240 -21.12 -8.79 0.20
N MET A 241 -20.00 -8.38 -0.42
CA MET A 241 -18.84 -7.81 0.28
C MET A 241 -18.83 -6.28 0.26
N ALA A 242 -19.65 -5.62 -0.56
CA ALA A 242 -19.76 -4.17 -0.56
C ALA A 242 -20.51 -3.67 0.68
N GLY A 243 -20.09 -2.52 1.21
CA GLY A 243 -20.82 -1.79 2.24
C GLY A 243 -21.94 -0.93 1.66
N GLU A 244 -22.59 -0.14 2.51
CA GLU A 244 -23.73 0.70 2.13
C GLU A 244 -23.33 1.94 1.31
N HIS A 245 -22.10 2.43 1.48
CA HIS A 245 -21.62 3.66 0.86
C HIS A 245 -20.59 3.39 -0.24
N SER A 246 -20.52 4.31 -1.18
CA SER A 246 -19.60 4.19 -2.34
C SER A 246 -18.13 4.31 -1.99
N PHE A 247 -17.79 4.94 -0.86
CA PHE A 247 -16.40 5.13 -0.46
C PHE A 247 -16.16 4.75 1.00
N ARG A 248 -14.95 4.23 1.21
CA ARG A 248 -14.37 3.98 2.54
C ARG A 248 -12.93 4.42 2.56
N ALA A 249 -12.49 4.98 3.68
CA ALA A 249 -11.09 5.16 4.03
C ALA A 249 -10.76 4.29 5.23
N THR A 250 -9.57 3.69 5.22
CA THR A 250 -9.05 2.93 6.37
C THR A 250 -7.60 3.30 6.61
N ALA A 251 -7.26 3.65 7.86
CA ALA A 251 -5.90 3.97 8.30
C ALA A 251 -5.32 2.84 9.14
N LEU A 252 -4.24 2.22 8.68
CA LEU A 252 -3.51 1.19 9.41
C LEU A 252 -2.19 1.76 9.97
N PRO A 253 -1.73 1.31 11.15
CA PRO A 253 -2.21 0.16 11.93
C PRO A 253 -3.36 0.45 12.90
N SER A 254 -3.86 1.70 13.02
CA SER A 254 -4.94 2.03 13.96
C SER A 254 -6.21 1.20 13.73
N GLY A 255 -6.49 0.84 12.47
CA GLY A 255 -7.73 0.17 12.06
C GLY A 255 -8.93 1.11 12.00
N GLU A 256 -8.74 2.42 12.19
CA GLU A 256 -9.80 3.41 12.07
C GLU A 256 -10.33 3.45 10.64
N SER A 257 -11.65 3.45 10.48
CA SER A 257 -12.31 3.38 9.17
C SER A 257 -13.54 4.26 9.14
N ILE A 258 -13.68 5.04 8.08
CA ILE A 258 -14.85 5.88 7.78
C ILE A 258 -15.44 5.42 6.46
N SER A 259 -16.76 5.17 6.43
CA SER A 259 -17.53 4.83 5.22
C SER A 259 -18.68 5.81 5.07
N ALA A 260 -18.73 6.52 3.96
CA ALA A 260 -19.75 7.53 3.69
C ALA A 260 -19.83 7.86 2.19
N ASP A 261 -20.80 8.68 1.83
CA ASP A 261 -20.82 9.42 0.57
C ASP A 261 -19.95 10.68 0.74
N PRO A 262 -18.98 10.95 -0.15
CA PRO A 262 -18.18 12.17 -0.10
C PRO A 262 -18.97 13.47 -0.10
N LEU A 263 -20.18 13.46 -0.63
CA LEU A 263 -21.08 14.63 -0.66
C LEU A 263 -22.00 14.75 0.56
N SER A 264 -21.90 13.84 1.53
CA SER A 264 -22.77 13.83 2.72
C SER A 264 -22.39 14.87 3.77
N ALA A 265 -21.20 15.47 3.70
CA ALA A 265 -20.70 16.47 4.63
C ALA A 265 -20.03 17.63 3.90
N TRP A 266 -20.02 18.78 4.56
CA TRP A 266 -19.36 19.98 4.06
C TRP A 266 -18.76 20.78 5.22
N THR A 267 -17.45 20.88 5.23
CA THR A 267 -16.71 21.57 6.30
C THR A 267 -16.48 23.04 5.95
N ASN A 268 -16.79 23.93 6.89
CA ASN A 268 -16.61 25.37 6.73
C ASN A 268 -15.12 25.75 6.59
N VAL A 269 -14.86 26.74 5.74
CA VAL A 269 -13.55 27.38 5.62
C VAL A 269 -13.47 28.52 6.63
N VAL A 270 -12.38 28.56 7.39
CA VAL A 270 -12.14 29.61 8.40
C VAL A 270 -11.15 30.66 7.90
N PRO A 271 -11.28 31.93 8.36
CA PRO A 271 -10.41 33.01 7.91
C PRO A 271 -8.99 32.94 8.47
N ALA A 272 -8.77 32.16 9.53
CA ALA A 272 -7.48 32.00 10.18
C ALA A 272 -7.35 30.60 10.78
N ALA A 273 -6.12 30.11 10.91
CA ALA A 273 -5.84 28.88 11.63
C ALA A 273 -6.08 29.05 13.12
N ALA A 274 -6.59 27.99 13.77
CA ALA A 274 -6.80 27.91 15.21
C ALA A 274 -5.50 27.49 15.95
N GLU A 275 -5.57 26.78 17.08
CA GLU A 275 -4.38 26.36 17.83
C GLU A 275 -3.59 25.22 17.19
N TYR A 276 -4.30 24.36 16.44
CA TYR A 276 -3.73 23.16 15.84
C TYR A 276 -3.95 23.16 14.33
N ILE A 277 -2.96 22.63 13.61
CA ILE A 277 -3.08 22.24 12.20
C ILE A 277 -2.92 20.73 12.09
N PHE A 278 -3.70 20.12 11.22
CA PHE A 278 -3.71 18.69 11.01
C PHE A 278 -3.33 18.37 9.56
N ASP A 279 -2.44 17.38 9.43
CA ASP A 279 -2.08 16.78 8.13
C ASP A 279 -2.89 15.49 7.95
N PRO A 280 -3.89 15.47 7.06
CA PRO A 280 -4.76 14.32 6.90
C PRO A 280 -4.05 13.17 6.18
N ASP A 281 -4.44 11.95 6.55
CA ASP A 281 -3.97 10.72 5.93
C ASP A 281 -4.36 10.65 4.45
N PRO A 282 -3.49 10.13 3.57
CA PRO A 282 -3.79 10.08 2.14
C PRO A 282 -5.00 9.20 1.78
N ALA A 283 -5.41 8.22 2.60
CA ALA A 283 -6.63 7.44 2.33
C ALA A 283 -7.89 8.29 2.49
N ILE A 284 -7.97 9.12 3.55
CA ILE A 284 -9.14 10.00 3.78
C ILE A 284 -9.21 11.11 2.72
N VAL A 285 -8.06 11.59 2.24
CA VAL A 285 -8.03 12.59 1.17
C VAL A 285 -8.46 12.00 -0.16
N ARG A 286 -7.90 10.84 -0.52
CA ARG A 286 -8.17 10.19 -1.82
C ARG A 286 -9.58 9.62 -1.95
N SER A 287 -10.19 9.20 -0.85
CA SER A 287 -11.58 8.77 -0.82
C SER A 287 -12.57 9.94 -0.92
N GLY A 288 -12.10 11.18 -0.76
CA GLY A 288 -12.96 12.36 -0.70
C GLY A 288 -13.71 12.52 0.62
N LEU A 289 -13.40 11.71 1.64
CA LEU A 289 -14.11 11.69 2.94
C LEU A 289 -13.55 12.67 3.98
N ILE A 290 -12.70 13.60 3.55
CA ILE A 290 -12.05 14.55 4.46
C ILE A 290 -13.05 15.44 5.19
N ASP A 291 -14.13 15.87 4.52
CA ASP A 291 -15.17 16.70 5.15
C ASP A 291 -16.01 15.90 6.14
N VAL A 292 -16.29 14.64 5.84
CA VAL A 292 -16.97 13.72 6.77
C VAL A 292 -16.17 13.55 8.05
N MET A 293 -14.88 13.29 7.93
CA MET A 293 -13.97 13.15 9.07
C MET A 293 -13.82 14.46 9.85
N ALA A 294 -13.71 15.59 9.14
CA ALA A 294 -13.58 16.90 9.77
C ALA A 294 -14.83 17.26 10.58
N GLU A 295 -16.02 16.96 10.08
CA GLU A 295 -17.28 17.18 10.81
C GLU A 295 -17.38 16.30 12.06
N GLN A 296 -17.04 15.00 11.96
CA GLN A 296 -17.03 14.07 13.09
C GLN A 296 -16.11 14.53 14.23
N HIS A 297 -15.03 15.23 13.91
CA HIS A 297 -14.04 15.71 14.87
C HIS A 297 -14.10 17.22 15.12
N SER A 298 -15.12 17.92 14.66
CA SER A 298 -15.28 19.39 14.81
C SER A 298 -14.06 20.18 14.30
N MET A 299 -13.43 19.68 13.23
CA MET A 299 -12.34 20.37 12.54
C MET A 299 -12.88 21.24 11.41
N GLN A 300 -12.07 22.20 10.95
CA GLN A 300 -12.44 23.17 9.93
C GLN A 300 -11.37 23.20 8.84
N ARG A 301 -11.76 23.59 7.62
CA ARG A 301 -10.81 23.77 6.51
C ARG A 301 -10.10 25.12 6.59
N LEU A 302 -8.83 25.14 6.26
CA LEU A 302 -8.07 26.39 6.10
C LEU A 302 -8.40 27.10 4.78
N ASP A 303 -8.76 26.33 3.75
CA ASP A 303 -9.12 26.84 2.41
C ASP A 303 -9.95 25.78 1.67
N ALA A 304 -10.76 26.21 0.71
CA ALA A 304 -11.56 25.29 -0.09
C ALA A 304 -10.72 24.33 -0.93
N GLU A 305 -9.55 24.77 -1.37
CA GLU A 305 -8.60 23.99 -2.17
C GLU A 305 -7.50 23.32 -1.33
N GLU A 306 -7.48 23.56 0.01
CA GLU A 306 -6.47 23.02 0.91
C GLU A 306 -7.00 21.77 1.63
N GLU A 307 -6.12 20.83 1.89
CA GLU A 307 -6.45 19.58 2.58
C GLU A 307 -6.10 19.66 4.08
N TYR A 308 -5.22 20.60 4.48
CA TYR A 308 -4.93 20.79 5.89
C TYR A 308 -6.14 21.34 6.64
N LEU A 309 -6.35 20.78 7.84
CA LEU A 309 -7.46 21.14 8.70
C LEU A 309 -6.93 21.88 9.94
N THR A 310 -7.84 22.55 10.65
CA THR A 310 -7.53 23.26 11.91
C THR A 310 -8.61 23.06 12.94
N SER A 311 -8.25 23.13 14.22
CA SER A 311 -9.17 23.12 15.37
C SER A 311 -8.52 23.82 16.56
N THR A 312 -9.35 24.27 17.49
CA THR A 312 -8.93 24.77 18.81
C THR A 312 -8.55 23.64 19.75
N GLU A 313 -8.99 22.41 19.48
CA GLU A 313 -8.70 21.23 20.27
C GLU A 313 -7.74 20.30 19.54
N CYS A 314 -6.92 19.57 20.30
CA CYS A 314 -6.03 18.55 19.76
C CYS A 314 -6.84 17.28 19.47
N VAL A 315 -7.02 16.97 18.20
CA VAL A 315 -7.70 15.75 17.76
C VAL A 315 -6.71 14.61 17.60
N SER A 316 -7.03 13.45 18.20
CA SER A 316 -6.28 12.20 18.04
C SER A 316 -7.12 11.23 17.17
N SER A 317 -6.62 10.90 15.97
CA SER A 317 -7.26 9.99 15.03
C SER A 317 -6.18 9.32 14.17
N GLY A 318 -6.46 8.13 13.68
CA GLY A 318 -5.61 7.46 12.68
C GLY A 318 -5.53 8.21 11.36
N PHE A 319 -6.51 9.06 11.08
CA PHE A 319 -6.61 9.83 9.84
C PHE A 319 -5.92 11.18 9.86
N VAL A 320 -5.36 11.61 10.99
CA VAL A 320 -4.65 12.89 11.06
C VAL A 320 -3.36 12.79 11.85
N THR A 321 -2.40 13.63 11.48
CA THR A 321 -1.25 13.95 12.33
C THR A 321 -1.42 15.37 12.82
N ALA A 322 -1.45 15.55 14.14
CA ALA A 322 -1.66 16.83 14.80
C ALA A 322 -0.35 17.59 15.01
N PHE A 323 -0.41 18.91 14.84
CA PHE A 323 0.71 19.83 15.09
C PHE A 323 0.20 21.07 15.81
N ARG A 324 0.89 21.47 16.88
CA ARG A 324 0.59 22.72 17.58
C ARG A 324 1.21 23.90 16.84
N ILE A 325 0.42 24.92 16.56
CA ILE A 325 0.86 26.12 15.86
C ILE A 325 1.65 27.03 16.82
N GLU A 326 2.85 27.45 16.41
CA GLU A 326 3.67 28.46 17.11
C GLU A 326 3.51 29.84 16.47
N ALA A 327 3.39 29.89 15.13
CA ALA A 327 3.18 31.12 14.39
C ALA A 327 2.55 30.88 13.03
N VAL A 328 1.75 31.82 12.56
CA VAL A 328 1.25 31.92 11.19
C VAL A 328 1.90 33.14 10.57
N LEU A 329 2.70 32.95 9.52
CA LEU A 329 3.46 33.98 8.84
C LEU A 329 2.90 34.21 7.44
N SER A 330 3.28 35.34 6.83
CA SER A 330 3.03 35.55 5.39
C SER A 330 3.65 34.43 4.55
N GLY A 331 3.18 34.22 3.32
CA GLY A 331 3.75 33.21 2.41
C GLY A 331 5.21 33.49 1.99
N ASN A 332 5.89 34.46 2.61
CA ASN A 332 7.23 34.90 2.24
C ASN A 332 8.30 34.16 3.08
N ILE A 333 9.22 33.50 2.41
CA ILE A 333 10.34 32.79 3.04
C ILE A 333 11.29 33.71 3.86
N LYS A 334 11.33 35.01 3.55
CA LYS A 334 12.15 35.98 4.32
C LYS A 334 11.60 36.12 5.73
N ASP A 335 10.27 36.18 5.88
CA ASP A 335 9.62 36.30 7.20
C ASP A 335 9.84 35.02 8.01
N LEU A 336 9.77 33.86 7.37
CA LEU A 336 10.12 32.59 8.01
C LEU A 336 11.56 32.60 8.54
N LYS A 337 12.53 32.98 7.71
CA LYS A 337 13.94 33.06 8.11
C LYS A 337 14.15 34.04 9.28
N GLN A 338 13.49 35.17 9.26
CA GLN A 338 13.56 36.16 10.33
C GLN A 338 12.99 35.62 11.64
N TYR A 339 11.84 34.95 11.58
CA TYR A 339 11.23 34.31 12.72
C TYR A 339 12.14 33.24 13.33
N LEU A 340 12.65 32.32 12.51
CA LEU A 340 13.47 31.18 12.95
C LEU A 340 14.88 31.58 13.44
N ARG A 341 15.43 32.74 13.03
CA ARG A 341 16.72 33.21 13.54
C ARG A 341 16.70 33.52 15.04
N LYS A 342 15.54 33.78 15.63
CA LYS A 342 15.40 34.05 17.08
C LYS A 342 15.58 32.78 17.90
N ASP A 343 15.17 31.63 17.37
CA ASP A 343 15.26 30.35 18.05
C ASP A 343 15.38 29.24 16.98
N PRO A 344 16.59 29.03 16.40
CA PRO A 344 16.79 28.07 15.32
C PRO A 344 16.69 26.62 15.82
N SER A 345 16.02 25.75 15.06
CA SER A 345 15.83 24.35 15.38
C SER A 345 16.99 23.47 14.92
N THR A 346 17.13 22.29 15.52
CA THR A 346 18.08 21.25 15.11
C THR A 346 17.70 20.65 13.75
N HIS A 347 16.38 20.57 13.48
CA HIS A 347 15.84 20.00 12.25
C HIS A 347 14.53 20.67 11.85
N TYR A 348 14.27 20.73 10.54
CA TYR A 348 13.00 21.18 9.94
C TYR A 348 12.44 20.15 9.00
N GLU A 349 11.19 19.74 9.22
CA GLU A 349 10.36 19.06 8.27
C GLU A 349 9.57 20.11 7.47
N VAL A 350 9.52 20.04 6.15
CA VAL A 350 8.75 20.97 5.31
C VAL A 350 7.64 20.20 4.62
N LYS A 351 6.40 20.65 4.85
CA LYS A 351 5.18 20.09 4.26
C LYS A 351 4.54 21.10 3.31
N CYS A 352 4.19 20.63 2.12
CA CYS A 352 3.46 21.41 1.12
C CYS A 352 2.57 20.45 0.31
N ARG A 353 1.31 20.83 0.10
CA ARG A 353 0.37 20.04 -0.71
C ARG A 353 -0.02 20.78 -1.99
N ARG A 354 -0.59 21.94 -1.86
CA ARG A 354 -1.13 22.74 -2.98
C ARG A 354 -0.23 23.88 -3.43
N ILE A 355 0.70 24.31 -2.59
CA ILE A 355 1.66 25.36 -2.93
C ILE A 355 2.89 24.70 -3.56
N PRO A 356 3.26 25.04 -4.81
CA PRO A 356 4.44 24.48 -5.48
C PRO A 356 5.71 24.98 -4.78
N THR A 357 6.21 24.21 -3.83
CA THR A 357 7.40 24.55 -3.05
C THR A 357 8.35 23.35 -3.04
N ASN A 358 9.63 23.61 -3.34
CA ASN A 358 10.66 22.58 -3.19
C ASN A 358 11.12 22.53 -1.73
N ALA A 359 10.63 21.52 -0.99
CA ALA A 359 10.91 21.34 0.43
C ALA A 359 12.41 21.28 0.75
N ASP A 360 13.22 20.60 -0.08
CA ASP A 360 14.67 20.47 0.14
C ASP A 360 15.39 21.80 -0.06
N VAL A 361 14.99 22.59 -1.06
CA VAL A 361 15.57 23.92 -1.29
C VAL A 361 15.24 24.85 -0.14
N VAL A 362 14.00 24.83 0.34
CA VAL A 362 13.60 25.63 1.52
C VAL A 362 14.42 25.22 2.74
N ARG A 363 14.44 23.92 3.07
CA ARG A 363 15.13 23.39 4.26
C ARG A 363 16.60 23.81 4.32
N ARG A 364 17.33 23.75 3.19
CA ARG A 364 18.75 24.16 3.11
C ARG A 364 18.98 25.65 3.39
N GLN A 365 17.94 26.46 3.28
CA GLN A 365 18.04 27.91 3.50
C GLN A 365 17.67 28.34 4.93
N LEU A 366 17.15 27.43 5.76
CA LEU A 366 16.73 27.74 7.12
C LEU A 366 17.92 27.76 8.09
N PRO A 367 17.89 28.64 9.09
CA PRO A 367 18.94 28.68 10.11
C PRO A 367 18.91 27.43 10.98
N THR A 368 20.06 26.84 11.27
CA THR A 368 20.20 25.68 12.15
C THR A 368 20.69 26.09 13.54
N GLY A 369 20.21 25.44 14.60
CA GLY A 369 20.52 25.71 15.97
C GLY A 369 20.27 24.52 16.87
N SER A 370 19.92 24.76 18.13
CA SER A 370 19.75 23.72 19.17
C SER A 370 18.30 23.52 19.64
N ALA A 371 17.37 24.36 19.19
CA ALA A 371 15.96 24.20 19.58
C ALA A 371 15.33 22.92 19.02
N THR A 372 14.24 22.47 19.66
CA THR A 372 13.49 21.28 19.26
C THR A 372 13.08 21.32 17.77
N PRO A 373 12.97 20.17 17.10
CA PRO A 373 12.53 20.09 15.70
C PRO A 373 11.19 20.78 15.47
N ARG A 374 11.07 21.45 14.33
CA ARG A 374 9.82 22.11 13.88
C ARG A 374 9.35 21.56 12.55
N VAL A 375 8.04 21.66 12.34
CA VAL A 375 7.41 21.35 11.08
C VAL A 375 6.86 22.64 10.46
N ILE A 376 7.21 22.89 9.21
CA ILE A 376 6.85 24.09 8.48
C ILE A 376 5.84 23.72 7.38
N PHE A 377 4.64 24.25 7.49
CA PHE A 377 3.61 24.06 6.48
C PHE A 377 3.56 25.25 5.52
N PHE A 378 3.61 24.97 4.23
CA PHE A 378 3.21 25.91 3.20
C PHE A 378 1.76 25.58 2.86
N ALA A 379 0.84 26.42 3.30
CA ALA A 379 -0.59 26.20 3.21
C ALA A 379 -1.32 27.43 2.63
N ARG A 380 -2.55 27.19 2.14
CA ARG A 380 -3.48 28.27 1.83
C ARG A 380 -4.41 28.48 3.03
N ILE A 381 -4.66 29.73 3.37
CA ILE A 381 -5.61 30.13 4.40
C ILE A 381 -6.49 31.23 3.80
N ALA A 382 -7.78 30.96 3.64
CA ALA A 382 -8.76 31.90 3.09
C ALA A 382 -8.28 32.58 1.79
N GLY A 383 -7.81 31.79 0.82
CA GLY A 383 -7.37 32.25 -0.50
C GLY A 383 -5.93 32.81 -0.54
N ARG A 384 -5.21 32.87 0.58
CA ARG A 384 -3.87 33.46 0.67
C ARG A 384 -2.81 32.41 1.03
N SER A 385 -1.63 32.49 0.43
CA SER A 385 -0.50 31.67 0.85
C SER A 385 0.01 32.10 2.22
N ALA A 386 0.22 31.14 3.11
CA ALA A 386 0.73 31.32 4.45
C ALA A 386 1.82 30.27 4.75
N ILE A 387 2.70 30.60 5.68
CA ILE A 387 3.66 29.67 6.25
C ILE A 387 3.29 29.47 7.71
N VAL A 388 2.97 28.23 8.10
CA VAL A 388 2.61 27.89 9.48
C VAL A 388 3.78 27.15 10.13
N VAL A 389 4.33 27.74 11.18
CA VAL A 389 5.41 27.15 11.99
C VAL A 389 4.79 26.38 13.13
N THR A 390 5.19 25.12 13.28
CA THR A 390 4.53 24.20 14.22
C THR A 390 5.52 23.28 14.93
N ARG A 391 5.03 22.63 15.97
CA ARG A 391 5.66 21.45 16.61
C ARG A 391 4.75 20.24 16.46
N ARG A 392 5.36 19.08 16.19
CA ARG A 392 4.65 17.80 16.22
C ARG A 392 4.19 17.51 17.64
N ILE A 393 2.98 16.97 17.75
CA ILE A 393 2.47 16.46 19.02
C ILE A 393 2.73 14.97 19.01
N ASP A 394 3.40 14.47 20.03
CA ASP A 394 3.59 13.04 20.22
C ASP A 394 2.21 12.39 20.40
N LYS A 395 1.96 11.28 19.69
CA LYS A 395 0.74 10.51 19.88
C LYS A 395 0.78 9.95 21.30
N VAL A 396 -0.17 10.35 22.13
CA VAL A 396 -0.42 9.78 23.45
C VAL A 396 -0.95 8.35 23.29
#